data_b5cfb1aae826a40b458c04b8feb6382d
#
_entry.id   b5cfb1aae826a40b458c04b8feb6382d
#
_cell.length_a   1.000
_cell.length_b   1.000
_cell.length_c   1.000
_cell.angle_alpha   90.00
_cell.angle_beta   90.00
_cell.angle_gamma   90.00
#
_symmetry.space_group_name_H-M   'P 1'
#
loop_
_entity.id
_entity.type
_entity.pdbx_description
1 polymer ?
#
loop_
_entity_poly.entity_id
_entity_poly.type
_entity_poly.pdbx_seq_one_letter_code
_entity_poly.pdbx_strand_id
1 'polypeptide(L)'
;MLISTLLVSHNNQKDLQLLLPSLKRALKDIPNEILLVDNCSTDSTVKFVQTNFPDIFITINSKQMGYGANQNQNISRARGKFILLMNPDMIVPDNLFNVMVRFMEKHKDAAIATCKICNEDGSCQYLNKREPAILDLCIRRFLPPRIKRILPSKLNDMFTERVNYYEMRDIGYDHVVNVPFVSGSFIFAKADTIKALNGFDERFFMYFEDVDLCRRVSCKDHCLYCPDVSVVHRWERASHKSLKWTLVFILSGLKYFHKWGFKFF
;
A
#
# COMPACT_ATOMS: atom_id res chain seq x y z
N MET A 1 -23.33 0.39 -4.74
CA MET A 1 -22.06 1.08 -4.45
C MET A 1 -20.99 0.58 -5.40
N LEU A 2 -20.23 1.46 -6.07
CA LEU A 2 -19.17 1.05 -6.98
C LEU A 2 -17.82 0.99 -6.26
N ILE A 3 -17.49 2.00 -5.46
CA ILE A 3 -16.19 2.14 -4.79
C ILE A 3 -16.37 2.27 -3.28
N SER A 4 -15.59 1.52 -2.51
CA SER A 4 -15.34 1.79 -1.09
C SER A 4 -13.87 2.18 -0.92
N THR A 5 -13.60 3.39 -0.45
CA THR A 5 -12.24 3.84 -0.12
C THR A 5 -11.98 3.58 1.37
N LEU A 6 -10.94 2.82 1.67
CA LEU A 6 -10.61 2.30 3.00
C LEU A 6 -9.33 2.96 3.51
N LEU A 7 -9.46 3.77 4.56
CA LEU A 7 -8.38 4.54 5.16
C LEU A 7 -8.11 4.07 6.59
N VAL A 8 -6.83 4.07 6.97
CA VAL A 8 -6.42 3.92 8.37
C VAL A 8 -5.59 5.13 8.76
N SER A 9 -5.96 5.80 9.85
CA SER A 9 -5.24 6.98 10.34
C SER A 9 -4.69 6.78 11.75
N HIS A 10 -3.56 7.42 12.02
CA HIS A 10 -2.99 7.60 13.34
C HIS A 10 -2.18 8.89 13.38
N ASN A 11 -2.77 9.96 13.94
CA ASN A 11 -2.19 11.30 13.97
C ASN A 11 -1.91 11.88 12.56
N ASN A 12 -2.89 11.75 11.65
CA ASN A 12 -2.75 12.14 10.24
C ASN A 12 -3.62 13.35 9.86
N GLN A 13 -3.95 14.25 10.79
CA GLN A 13 -4.79 15.41 10.47
C GLN A 13 -4.29 16.18 9.26
N LYS A 14 -2.98 16.49 9.21
CA LYS A 14 -2.37 17.27 8.12
C LYS A 14 -2.44 16.56 6.77
N ASP A 15 -2.28 15.25 6.76
CA ASP A 15 -2.36 14.45 5.55
C ASP A 15 -3.80 14.38 5.04
N LEU A 16 -4.76 14.12 5.92
CA LEU A 16 -6.18 14.06 5.59
C LEU A 16 -6.74 15.41 5.10
N GLN A 17 -6.17 16.55 5.52
CA GLN A 17 -6.49 17.86 4.98
C GLN A 17 -6.21 17.98 3.47
N LEU A 18 -5.24 17.23 2.95
CA LEU A 18 -4.87 17.21 1.55
C LEU A 18 -5.57 16.07 0.80
N LEU A 19 -5.59 14.88 1.40
CA LEU A 19 -6.18 13.70 0.79
C LEU A 19 -7.69 13.83 0.58
N LEU A 20 -8.47 14.14 1.64
CA LEU A 20 -9.93 14.06 1.58
C LEU A 20 -10.56 15.00 0.54
N PRO A 21 -10.11 16.26 0.36
CA PRO A 21 -10.61 17.09 -0.73
C PRO A 21 -10.29 16.49 -2.13
N SER A 22 -9.10 15.92 -2.34
CA SER A 22 -8.75 15.30 -3.63
C SER A 22 -9.58 14.04 -3.90
N LEU A 23 -9.81 13.20 -2.87
CA LEU A 23 -10.70 12.03 -2.98
C LEU A 23 -12.14 12.42 -3.30
N LYS A 24 -12.68 13.44 -2.63
CA LYS A 24 -14.04 13.90 -2.89
C LYS A 24 -14.23 14.42 -4.31
N ARG A 25 -13.23 15.13 -4.88
CA ARG A 25 -13.28 15.54 -6.28
C ARG A 25 -13.23 14.33 -7.22
N ALA A 26 -12.30 13.41 -6.98
CA ALA A 26 -12.13 12.21 -7.81
C ALA A 26 -13.35 11.26 -7.77
N LEU A 27 -14.14 11.29 -6.69
CA LEU A 27 -15.32 10.44 -6.48
C LEU A 27 -16.65 11.14 -6.80
N LYS A 28 -16.63 12.40 -7.26
CA LYS A 28 -17.81 13.27 -7.35
C LYS A 28 -19.03 12.64 -8.02
N ASP A 29 -18.85 11.98 -9.14
CA ASP A 29 -19.95 11.41 -9.93
C ASP A 29 -19.99 9.86 -9.89
N ILE A 30 -19.37 9.28 -8.89
CA ILE A 30 -19.23 7.82 -8.72
C ILE A 30 -19.96 7.40 -7.45
N PRO A 31 -20.87 6.39 -7.49
CA PRO A 31 -21.46 5.82 -6.28
C PRO A 31 -20.38 5.27 -5.34
N ASN A 32 -20.13 5.96 -4.22
CA ASN A 32 -18.98 5.67 -3.37
C ASN A 32 -19.30 5.78 -1.88
N GLU A 33 -18.40 5.24 -1.07
CA GLU A 33 -18.29 5.46 0.37
C GLU A 33 -16.82 5.57 0.76
N ILE A 34 -16.55 6.33 1.82
CA ILE A 34 -15.23 6.40 2.45
C ILE A 34 -15.37 5.88 3.87
N LEU A 35 -14.58 4.88 4.20
CA LEU A 35 -14.50 4.25 5.52
C LEU A 35 -13.13 4.54 6.11
N LEU A 36 -13.11 5.11 7.32
CA LEU A 36 -11.88 5.46 8.02
C LEU A 36 -11.84 4.77 9.38
N VAL A 37 -10.77 4.04 9.64
CA VAL A 37 -10.45 3.56 10.99
C VAL A 37 -9.42 4.50 11.59
N ASP A 38 -9.77 5.13 12.71
CA ASP A 38 -8.83 5.87 13.53
C ASP A 38 -8.17 4.94 14.55
N ASN A 39 -6.85 4.77 14.42
CA ASN A 39 -6.05 3.86 15.24
C ASN A 39 -5.46 4.55 16.46
N CYS A 40 -6.33 5.13 17.32
CA CYS A 40 -5.98 5.86 18.53
C CYS A 40 -5.18 7.14 18.26
N SER A 41 -5.68 8.03 17.41
CA SER A 41 -5.11 9.38 17.25
C SER A 41 -5.25 10.20 18.52
N THR A 42 -4.23 10.97 18.83
CA THR A 42 -4.17 11.91 19.96
C THR A 42 -4.20 13.37 19.51
N ASP A 43 -4.07 13.61 18.21
CA ASP A 43 -4.23 14.92 17.58
C ASP A 43 -5.70 15.20 17.23
N SER A 44 -5.95 16.24 16.44
CA SER A 44 -7.31 16.59 16.03
C SER A 44 -7.82 15.81 14.80
N THR A 45 -7.22 14.67 14.44
CA THR A 45 -7.60 13.86 13.26
C THR A 45 -9.11 13.55 13.25
N VAL A 46 -9.62 12.93 14.31
CA VAL A 46 -11.04 12.54 14.39
C VAL A 46 -11.96 13.74 14.31
N LYS A 47 -11.70 14.78 15.13
CA LYS A 47 -12.48 16.01 15.14
C LYS A 47 -12.53 16.69 13.77
N PHE A 48 -11.36 16.76 13.10
CA PHE A 48 -11.25 17.33 11.76
C PHE A 48 -12.16 16.61 10.76
N VAL A 49 -12.11 15.27 10.72
CA VAL A 49 -12.92 14.50 9.78
C VAL A 49 -14.41 14.62 10.09
N GLN A 50 -14.80 14.46 11.35
CA GLN A 50 -16.23 14.58 11.76
C GLN A 50 -16.82 15.96 11.45
N THR A 51 -16.02 17.03 11.60
CA THR A 51 -16.51 18.40 11.35
C THR A 51 -16.60 18.74 9.86
N ASN A 52 -15.59 18.35 9.07
CA ASN A 52 -15.47 18.80 7.68
C ASN A 52 -15.98 17.76 6.65
N PHE A 53 -16.12 16.50 7.04
CA PHE A 53 -16.53 15.39 6.19
C PHE A 53 -17.48 14.45 6.92
N PRO A 54 -18.68 14.94 7.34
CA PRO A 54 -19.62 14.18 8.18
C PRO A 54 -20.20 12.94 7.49
N ASP A 55 -20.08 12.82 6.20
CA ASP A 55 -20.49 11.66 5.40
C ASP A 55 -19.44 10.53 5.37
N ILE A 56 -18.25 10.72 5.92
CA ILE A 56 -17.25 9.67 6.10
C ILE A 56 -17.60 8.84 7.33
N PHE A 57 -17.68 7.52 7.14
CA PHE A 57 -17.90 6.62 8.26
C PHE A 57 -16.59 6.40 9.03
N ILE A 58 -16.55 6.81 10.30
CA ILE A 58 -15.36 6.67 11.16
C ILE A 58 -15.58 5.57 12.20
N THR A 59 -14.61 4.67 12.31
CA THR A 59 -14.45 3.74 13.42
C THR A 59 -13.28 4.20 14.27
N ILE A 60 -13.51 4.40 15.58
CA ILE A 60 -12.46 4.83 16.51
C ILE A 60 -12.05 3.64 17.37
N ASN A 61 -10.80 3.25 17.30
CA ASN A 61 -10.26 2.16 18.11
C ASN A 61 -9.97 2.61 19.55
N SER A 62 -10.23 1.74 20.52
CA SER A 62 -9.87 1.96 21.94
C SER A 62 -8.40 1.58 22.23
N LYS A 63 -7.76 0.81 21.35
CA LYS A 63 -6.34 0.41 21.44
C LYS A 63 -5.72 0.33 20.05
N GLN A 64 -4.42 0.57 19.97
CA GLN A 64 -3.69 0.43 18.72
C GLN A 64 -3.70 -1.01 18.20
N MET A 65 -4.02 -1.17 16.93
CA MET A 65 -4.02 -2.44 16.20
C MET A 65 -3.04 -2.40 15.03
N GLY A 66 -2.70 -3.55 14.49
CA GLY A 66 -1.90 -3.65 13.27
C GLY A 66 -2.62 -3.08 12.06
N TYR A 67 -1.85 -2.70 11.01
CA TYR A 67 -2.41 -2.13 9.78
C TYR A 67 -3.45 -3.05 9.13
N GLY A 68 -3.11 -4.34 8.94
CA GLY A 68 -4.02 -5.32 8.36
C GLY A 68 -5.30 -5.50 9.16
N ALA A 69 -5.22 -5.54 10.50
CA ALA A 69 -6.39 -5.66 11.37
C ALA A 69 -7.32 -4.43 11.27
N ASN A 70 -6.75 -3.22 11.16
CA ASN A 70 -7.53 -2.00 10.93
C ASN A 70 -8.22 -2.02 9.56
N GLN A 71 -7.49 -2.44 8.51
CA GLN A 71 -8.08 -2.56 7.18
C GLN A 71 -9.17 -3.64 7.12
N ASN A 72 -9.04 -4.74 7.87
CA ASN A 72 -10.07 -5.77 7.95
C ASN A 72 -11.38 -5.25 8.54
N GLN A 73 -11.33 -4.32 9.51
CA GLN A 73 -12.54 -3.63 10.01
C GLN A 73 -13.24 -2.85 8.88
N ASN A 74 -12.48 -2.17 8.02
CA ASN A 74 -13.03 -1.47 6.86
C ASN A 74 -13.55 -2.46 5.80
N ILE A 75 -12.78 -3.50 5.46
CA ILE A 75 -13.13 -4.52 4.46
C ILE A 75 -14.46 -5.19 4.81
N SER A 76 -14.69 -5.51 6.09
CA SER A 76 -15.93 -6.14 6.55
C SER A 76 -17.17 -5.28 6.33
N ARG A 77 -17.03 -3.95 6.34
CA ARG A 77 -18.10 -2.97 6.16
C ARG A 77 -18.25 -2.48 4.72
N ALA A 78 -17.21 -2.64 3.90
CA ALA A 78 -17.20 -2.16 2.53
C ALA A 78 -18.30 -2.80 1.68
N ARG A 79 -19.07 -1.97 0.95
CA ARG A 79 -20.20 -2.38 0.10
C ARG A 79 -19.91 -2.17 -1.39
N GLY A 80 -18.77 -1.56 -1.73
CA GLY A 80 -18.37 -1.33 -3.11
C GLY A 80 -18.03 -2.62 -3.85
N LYS A 81 -18.27 -2.64 -5.16
CA LYS A 81 -17.76 -3.67 -6.07
C LYS A 81 -16.23 -3.70 -6.06
N PHE A 82 -15.62 -2.51 -6.00
CA PHE A 82 -14.19 -2.34 -5.84
C PHE A 82 -13.88 -1.68 -4.50
N ILE A 83 -12.75 -2.04 -3.92
CA ILE A 83 -12.19 -1.39 -2.74
C ILE A 83 -10.86 -0.74 -3.09
N LEU A 84 -10.63 0.46 -2.57
CA LEU A 84 -9.33 1.11 -2.58
C LEU A 84 -8.81 1.17 -1.15
N LEU A 85 -7.76 0.39 -0.85
CA LEU A 85 -6.99 0.54 0.37
C LEU A 85 -5.84 1.51 0.08
N MET A 86 -5.73 2.58 0.87
CA MET A 86 -4.65 3.55 0.66
C MET A 86 -4.23 4.22 1.96
N ASN A 87 -3.02 4.74 1.95
CA ASN A 87 -2.48 5.52 3.05
C ASN A 87 -3.08 6.94 3.09
N PRO A 88 -3.14 7.57 4.28
CA PRO A 88 -3.69 8.92 4.44
C PRO A 88 -2.80 10.04 3.88
N ASP A 89 -1.50 9.78 3.65
CA ASP A 89 -0.49 10.72 3.15
C ASP A 89 -0.38 10.75 1.61
N MET A 90 -1.52 10.54 0.93
CA MET A 90 -1.62 10.58 -0.53
C MET A 90 -2.41 11.77 -1.05
N ILE A 91 -2.18 12.13 -2.32
CA ILE A 91 -2.99 13.06 -3.11
C ILE A 91 -3.33 12.36 -4.42
N VAL A 92 -4.59 12.39 -4.80
CA VAL A 92 -5.09 11.67 -5.98
C VAL A 92 -5.58 12.63 -7.07
N PRO A 93 -5.39 12.29 -8.36
CA PRO A 93 -5.94 13.06 -9.49
C PRO A 93 -7.44 12.80 -9.64
N ASP A 94 -8.15 13.75 -10.24
CA ASP A 94 -9.61 13.70 -10.39
C ASP A 94 -10.08 12.51 -11.25
N ASN A 95 -9.25 12.01 -12.18
CA ASN A 95 -9.58 10.89 -13.05
C ASN A 95 -9.22 9.50 -12.49
N LEU A 96 -8.66 9.42 -11.28
CA LEU A 96 -8.14 8.16 -10.69
C LEU A 96 -9.12 7.00 -10.82
N PHE A 97 -10.33 7.16 -10.30
CA PHE A 97 -11.29 6.06 -10.22
C PHE A 97 -11.82 5.65 -11.60
N ASN A 98 -12.02 6.61 -12.50
CA ASN A 98 -12.44 6.32 -13.87
C ASN A 98 -11.41 5.47 -14.61
N VAL A 99 -10.11 5.77 -14.44
CA VAL A 99 -9.03 4.98 -15.03
C VAL A 99 -8.94 3.61 -14.39
N MET A 100 -8.91 3.53 -13.06
CA MET A 100 -8.76 2.26 -12.33
C MET A 100 -9.94 1.31 -12.54
N VAL A 101 -11.18 1.82 -12.58
CA VAL A 101 -12.36 0.98 -12.87
C VAL A 101 -12.30 0.42 -14.28
N ARG A 102 -12.04 1.27 -15.30
CA ARG A 102 -11.89 0.81 -16.70
C ARG A 102 -10.77 -0.22 -16.84
N PHE A 103 -9.65 0.00 -16.14
CA PHE A 103 -8.53 -0.93 -16.13
C PHE A 103 -8.96 -2.31 -15.60
N MET A 104 -9.63 -2.37 -14.44
CA MET A 104 -10.12 -3.62 -13.83
C MET A 104 -11.22 -4.29 -14.67
N GLU A 105 -12.02 -3.53 -15.39
CA GLU A 105 -13.05 -4.07 -16.28
C GLU A 105 -12.45 -4.65 -17.57
N LYS A 106 -11.35 -4.08 -18.06
CA LYS A 106 -10.59 -4.59 -19.20
C LYS A 106 -9.79 -5.84 -18.84
N HIS A 107 -9.18 -5.88 -17.66
CA HIS A 107 -8.35 -6.99 -17.17
C HIS A 107 -9.11 -7.83 -16.16
N LYS A 108 -10.01 -8.71 -16.66
CA LYS A 108 -10.92 -9.49 -15.82
C LYS A 108 -10.22 -10.53 -14.93
N ASP A 109 -9.02 -10.93 -15.29
CA ASP A 109 -8.10 -11.80 -14.55
C ASP A 109 -7.35 -11.08 -13.42
N ALA A 110 -7.38 -9.74 -13.37
CA ALA A 110 -6.84 -8.97 -12.26
C ALA A 110 -7.80 -8.99 -11.06
N ALA A 111 -7.30 -9.35 -9.88
CA ALA A 111 -8.01 -9.16 -8.61
C ALA A 111 -7.51 -7.91 -7.87
N ILE A 112 -6.23 -7.58 -8.03
CA ILE A 112 -5.61 -6.37 -7.50
C ILE A 112 -5.02 -5.57 -8.66
N ALA A 113 -5.13 -4.25 -8.57
CA ALA A 113 -4.38 -3.31 -9.39
C ALA A 113 -3.72 -2.24 -8.53
N THR A 114 -2.57 -1.76 -8.98
CA THR A 114 -1.92 -0.56 -8.44
C THR A 114 -1.61 0.39 -9.58
N CYS A 115 -1.28 1.64 -9.26
CA CYS A 115 -0.90 2.64 -10.25
C CYS A 115 0.51 3.17 -10.00
N LYS A 116 0.96 4.13 -10.81
CA LYS A 116 2.22 4.81 -10.58
C LYS A 116 2.14 5.66 -9.32
N ILE A 117 3.07 5.44 -8.39
CA ILE A 117 3.18 6.19 -7.15
C ILE A 117 4.41 7.08 -7.25
N CYS A 118 4.21 8.40 -7.10
CA CYS A 118 5.23 9.42 -7.26
C CYS A 118 5.50 10.15 -5.94
N ASN A 119 6.69 10.70 -5.82
CA ASN A 119 7.01 11.73 -4.83
C ASN A 119 6.37 13.08 -5.25
N GLU A 120 6.41 14.08 -4.36
CA GLU A 120 5.90 15.43 -4.63
C GLU A 120 6.66 16.13 -5.80
N ASP A 121 7.90 15.75 -6.04
CA ASP A 121 8.72 16.22 -7.18
C ASP A 121 8.43 15.49 -8.51
N GLY A 122 7.45 14.58 -8.54
CA GLY A 122 7.06 13.77 -9.69
C GLY A 122 7.93 12.52 -9.93
N SER A 123 9.01 12.32 -9.19
CA SER A 123 9.85 11.12 -9.32
C SER A 123 9.12 9.86 -8.86
N CYS A 124 9.37 8.73 -9.53
CA CYS A 124 8.74 7.44 -9.20
C CYS A 124 9.29 6.85 -7.90
N GLN A 125 8.40 6.33 -7.04
CA GLN A 125 8.79 5.69 -5.77
C GLN A 125 9.18 4.21 -5.91
N TYR A 126 8.99 3.58 -7.05
CA TYR A 126 9.31 2.17 -7.33
C TYR A 126 8.79 1.20 -6.26
N LEU A 127 7.46 1.25 -6.01
CA LEU A 127 6.81 0.44 -4.96
C LEU A 127 6.29 -0.91 -5.47
N ASN A 128 6.32 -1.16 -6.77
CA ASN A 128 6.11 -2.50 -7.33
C ASN A 128 7.34 -3.36 -7.08
N LYS A 129 7.15 -4.58 -6.63
CA LYS A 129 8.30 -5.43 -6.27
C LYS A 129 8.09 -6.88 -6.66
N ARG A 130 9.19 -7.58 -6.85
CA ARG A 130 9.21 -9.04 -6.91
C ARG A 130 9.00 -9.64 -5.52
N GLU A 131 8.76 -10.94 -5.45
CA GLU A 131 8.72 -11.64 -4.17
C GLU A 131 10.02 -11.42 -3.38
N PRO A 132 9.93 -11.05 -2.10
CA PRO A 132 11.11 -10.73 -1.31
C PRO A 132 11.96 -11.98 -1.06
N ALA A 133 13.28 -11.83 -1.22
CA ALA A 133 14.28 -12.72 -0.66
C ALA A 133 14.96 -12.04 0.55
N ILE A 134 15.53 -12.83 1.44
CA ILE A 134 16.19 -12.33 2.65
C ILE A 134 17.29 -11.33 2.29
N LEU A 135 18.08 -11.64 1.27
CA LEU A 135 19.15 -10.76 0.79
C LEU A 135 18.61 -9.38 0.34
N ASP A 136 17.50 -9.35 -0.41
CA ASP A 136 16.89 -8.10 -0.89
C ASP A 136 16.50 -7.18 0.29
N LEU A 137 15.88 -7.79 1.31
CA LEU A 137 15.46 -7.09 2.51
C LEU A 137 16.64 -6.59 3.33
N CYS A 138 17.69 -7.40 3.47
CA CYS A 138 18.93 -7.02 4.15
C CYS A 138 19.61 -5.84 3.46
N ILE A 139 19.79 -5.89 2.14
CA ILE A 139 20.41 -4.81 1.37
C ILE A 139 19.61 -3.51 1.52
N ARG A 140 18.29 -3.57 1.36
CA ARG A 140 17.43 -2.37 1.44
C ARG A 140 17.38 -1.78 2.85
N ARG A 141 17.33 -2.62 3.88
CA ARG A 141 17.13 -2.15 5.27
C ARG A 141 18.43 -1.77 5.94
N PHE A 142 19.50 -2.53 5.73
CA PHE A 142 20.71 -2.44 6.54
C PHE A 142 21.93 -1.92 5.78
N LEU A 143 21.82 -1.65 4.47
CA LEU A 143 22.90 -1.06 3.69
C LEU A 143 22.62 0.43 3.39
N PRO A 144 22.91 1.34 4.35
CA PRO A 144 22.64 2.75 4.15
C PRO A 144 23.55 3.36 3.07
N PRO A 145 23.17 4.49 2.46
CA PRO A 145 23.96 5.15 1.42
C PRO A 145 25.40 5.45 1.83
N ARG A 146 25.66 5.68 3.13
CA ARG A 146 27.03 5.95 3.66
C ARG A 146 27.92 4.72 3.52
N ILE A 147 27.41 3.52 3.81
CA ILE A 147 28.15 2.27 3.66
C ILE A 147 28.37 1.95 2.17
N LYS A 148 27.38 2.19 1.31
CA LYS A 148 27.51 2.02 -0.14
C LYS A 148 28.68 2.79 -0.74
N ARG A 149 28.99 3.99 -0.20
CA ARG A 149 30.10 4.86 -0.68
C ARG A 149 31.49 4.28 -0.42
N ILE A 150 31.65 3.42 0.59
CA ILE A 150 32.95 2.83 0.97
C ILE A 150 33.14 1.41 0.47
N LEU A 151 32.10 0.84 -0.15
CA LEU A 151 32.20 -0.49 -0.74
C LEU A 151 33.00 -0.47 -2.07
N PRO A 152 33.73 -1.55 -2.40
CA PRO A 152 34.29 -1.72 -3.73
C PRO A 152 33.23 -1.54 -4.81
N SER A 153 33.58 -0.87 -5.93
CA SER A 153 32.63 -0.53 -7.00
C SER A 153 31.85 -1.77 -7.47
N LYS A 154 32.51 -2.88 -7.78
CA LYS A 154 31.87 -4.13 -8.22
C LYS A 154 30.79 -4.63 -7.25
N LEU A 155 31.04 -4.54 -5.94
CA LEU A 155 30.07 -4.97 -4.93
C LEU A 155 28.89 -4.00 -4.83
N ASN A 156 29.17 -2.70 -4.93
CA ASN A 156 28.13 -1.67 -4.93
C ASN A 156 27.21 -1.78 -6.18
N ASP A 157 27.81 -2.06 -7.34
CA ASP A 157 27.07 -2.26 -8.59
C ASP A 157 26.16 -3.49 -8.48
N MET A 158 26.69 -4.62 -8.00
CA MET A 158 25.91 -5.83 -7.75
C MET A 158 24.73 -5.60 -6.82
N PHE A 159 24.92 -4.87 -5.71
CA PHE A 159 23.82 -4.56 -4.80
C PHE A 159 22.80 -3.60 -5.43
N THR A 160 23.26 -2.67 -6.25
CA THR A 160 22.39 -1.72 -6.96
C THR A 160 21.54 -2.44 -7.99
N GLU A 161 22.13 -3.32 -8.81
CA GLU A 161 21.42 -4.17 -9.75
C GLU A 161 20.41 -5.06 -9.05
N ARG A 162 20.78 -5.66 -7.92
CA ARG A 162 19.88 -6.50 -7.14
C ARG A 162 18.67 -5.71 -6.60
N VAL A 163 18.87 -4.49 -6.11
CA VAL A 163 17.77 -3.62 -5.67
C VAL A 163 16.89 -3.21 -6.85
N ASN A 164 17.48 -2.84 -7.99
CA ASN A 164 16.74 -2.49 -9.19
C ASN A 164 15.88 -3.68 -9.69
N TYR A 165 16.45 -4.88 -9.68
CA TYR A 165 15.71 -6.10 -9.98
C TYR A 165 14.54 -6.31 -9.02
N TYR A 166 14.78 -6.24 -7.70
CA TYR A 166 13.72 -6.40 -6.71
C TYR A 166 12.60 -5.36 -6.86
N GLU A 167 12.94 -4.11 -7.17
CA GLU A 167 12.01 -2.99 -7.37
C GLU A 167 11.43 -2.94 -8.80
N MET A 168 11.63 -3.99 -9.60
CA MET A 168 11.12 -4.12 -10.97
C MET A 168 11.49 -2.94 -11.89
N ARG A 169 12.62 -2.27 -11.62
CA ARG A 169 13.08 -1.14 -12.45
C ARG A 169 13.60 -1.60 -13.81
N ASP A 170 14.01 -2.84 -13.89
CA ASP A 170 14.50 -3.51 -15.10
C ASP A 170 13.43 -3.69 -16.19
N ILE A 171 12.15 -3.78 -15.80
CA ILE A 171 11.03 -3.94 -16.74
C ILE A 171 10.30 -2.64 -17.04
N GLY A 172 10.61 -1.55 -16.33
CA GLY A 172 10.00 -0.23 -16.55
C GLY A 172 8.62 -0.07 -15.90
N TYR A 173 8.05 1.13 -16.06
CA TYR A 173 6.80 1.56 -15.43
C TYR A 173 5.88 2.29 -16.45
N ASP A 174 5.98 1.93 -17.71
CA ASP A 174 5.27 2.56 -18.85
C ASP A 174 4.24 1.62 -19.52
N HIS A 175 4.14 0.39 -19.05
CA HIS A 175 3.22 -0.62 -19.56
C HIS A 175 2.59 -1.47 -18.45
N VAL A 176 1.55 -2.22 -18.81
CA VAL A 176 0.87 -3.15 -17.87
C VAL A 176 1.79 -4.33 -17.58
N VAL A 177 2.03 -4.60 -16.30
CA VAL A 177 2.82 -5.75 -15.85
C VAL A 177 2.14 -6.46 -14.68
N ASN A 178 2.41 -7.76 -14.56
CA ASN A 178 2.05 -8.52 -13.36
C ASN A 178 3.07 -8.22 -12.26
N VAL A 179 2.57 -7.80 -11.10
CA VAL A 179 3.37 -7.37 -9.96
C VAL A 179 3.18 -8.37 -8.81
N PRO A 180 4.19 -9.20 -8.50
CA PRO A 180 4.06 -10.17 -7.41
C PRO A 180 3.79 -9.55 -6.05
N PHE A 181 4.28 -8.32 -5.82
CA PHE A 181 4.08 -7.58 -4.59
C PHE A 181 3.70 -6.13 -4.86
N VAL A 182 2.44 -5.79 -4.58
CA VAL A 182 1.89 -4.43 -4.58
C VAL A 182 1.96 -3.86 -3.16
N SER A 183 2.49 -2.65 -3.03
CA SER A 183 2.58 -1.98 -1.72
C SER A 183 1.20 -1.68 -1.12
N GLY A 184 1.03 -1.96 0.16
CA GLY A 184 -0.17 -1.63 0.94
C GLY A 184 -0.54 -0.14 0.96
N SER A 185 0.37 0.72 0.50
CA SER A 185 0.10 2.16 0.38
C SER A 185 -0.99 2.50 -0.65
N PHE A 186 -1.17 1.65 -1.70
CA PHE A 186 -2.24 1.80 -2.69
C PHE A 186 -2.59 0.44 -3.32
N ILE A 187 -3.73 -0.11 -2.93
CA ILE A 187 -4.27 -1.37 -3.46
C ILE A 187 -5.71 -1.12 -3.94
N PHE A 188 -5.94 -1.16 -5.26
CA PHE A 188 -7.27 -1.15 -5.85
C PHE A 188 -7.68 -2.58 -6.20
N ALA A 189 -8.76 -3.09 -5.61
CA ALA A 189 -9.06 -4.52 -5.66
C ALA A 189 -10.55 -4.83 -5.87
N LYS A 190 -10.84 -6.02 -6.39
CA LYS A 190 -12.20 -6.59 -6.36
C LYS A 190 -12.57 -6.95 -4.93
N ALA A 191 -13.64 -6.36 -4.41
CA ALA A 191 -14.07 -6.54 -3.03
C ALA A 191 -14.33 -8.02 -2.69
N ASP A 192 -14.99 -8.76 -3.60
CA ASP A 192 -15.33 -10.16 -3.39
C ASP A 192 -14.08 -11.04 -3.23
N THR A 193 -13.04 -10.81 -4.04
CA THR A 193 -11.77 -11.56 -3.92
C THR A 193 -11.12 -11.32 -2.56
N ILE A 194 -11.03 -10.06 -2.13
CA ILE A 194 -10.41 -9.74 -0.84
C ILE A 194 -11.21 -10.30 0.33
N LYS A 195 -12.54 -10.22 0.28
CA LYS A 195 -13.43 -10.79 1.29
C LYS A 195 -13.34 -12.32 1.35
N ALA A 196 -13.30 -13.00 0.18
CA ALA A 196 -13.13 -14.44 0.11
C ALA A 196 -11.80 -14.94 0.70
N LEU A 197 -10.76 -14.09 0.68
CA LEU A 197 -9.47 -14.35 1.33
C LEU A 197 -9.45 -13.97 2.81
N ASN A 198 -10.58 -13.52 3.39
CA ASN A 198 -10.69 -12.97 4.75
C ASN A 198 -9.75 -11.76 4.99
N GLY A 199 -9.52 -10.93 3.96
CA GLY A 199 -8.68 -9.73 4.07
C GLY A 199 -7.23 -10.04 4.36
N PHE A 200 -6.62 -9.21 5.22
CA PHE A 200 -5.23 -9.35 5.67
C PHE A 200 -5.07 -10.40 6.77
N ASP A 201 -3.91 -11.02 6.83
CA ASP A 201 -3.50 -11.89 7.93
C ASP A 201 -3.08 -11.03 9.14
N GLU A 202 -3.90 -10.99 10.19
CA GLU A 202 -3.73 -10.11 11.36
C GLU A 202 -2.54 -10.49 12.25
N ARG A 203 -1.87 -11.62 12.00
CA ARG A 203 -0.61 -11.98 12.67
C ARG A 203 0.51 -11.00 12.36
N PHE A 204 0.42 -10.28 11.21
CA PHE A 204 1.32 -9.18 10.88
C PHE A 204 0.80 -7.88 11.51
N PHE A 205 1.54 -7.34 12.47
CA PHE A 205 1.18 -6.04 13.04
C PHE A 205 1.40 -4.90 12.03
N MET A 206 2.54 -4.93 11.34
CA MET A 206 2.91 -4.03 10.25
C MET A 206 4.04 -4.66 9.44
N TYR A 207 4.09 -4.35 8.13
CA TYR A 207 4.98 -4.95 7.13
C TYR A 207 4.64 -6.42 6.82
N PHE A 208 4.79 -6.81 5.58
CA PHE A 208 4.51 -8.13 5.01
C PHE A 208 3.04 -8.55 4.96
N GLU A 209 2.11 -7.83 5.57
CA GLU A 209 0.67 -8.08 5.42
C GLU A 209 0.23 -7.89 3.96
N ASP A 210 0.78 -6.89 3.27
CA ASP A 210 0.52 -6.61 1.86
C ASP A 210 1.18 -7.64 0.93
N VAL A 211 2.42 -8.04 1.22
CA VAL A 211 3.11 -9.14 0.50
C VAL A 211 2.32 -10.43 0.61
N ASP A 212 1.89 -10.78 1.83
CA ASP A 212 1.09 -11.96 2.11
C ASP A 212 -0.24 -11.96 1.36
N LEU A 213 -0.93 -10.81 1.35
CA LEU A 213 -2.19 -10.64 0.62
C LEU A 213 -1.98 -10.85 -0.89
N CYS A 214 -0.99 -10.18 -1.48
CA CYS A 214 -0.68 -10.34 -2.91
C CYS A 214 -0.36 -11.79 -3.25
N ARG A 215 0.42 -12.47 -2.42
CA ARG A 215 0.77 -13.88 -2.65
C ARG A 215 -0.43 -14.82 -2.57
N ARG A 216 -1.38 -14.57 -1.63
CA ARG A 216 -2.64 -15.33 -1.58
C ARG A 216 -3.52 -15.07 -2.80
N VAL A 217 -3.57 -13.83 -3.28
CA VAL A 217 -4.27 -13.47 -4.51
C VAL A 217 -3.63 -14.18 -5.71
N SER A 218 -2.31 -14.14 -5.84
CA SER A 218 -1.56 -14.72 -6.98
C SER A 218 -1.70 -16.24 -7.12
N CYS A 219 -2.32 -16.93 -6.17
CA CYS A 219 -2.65 -18.35 -6.32
C CYS A 219 -3.78 -18.62 -7.35
N LYS A 220 -4.61 -17.61 -7.67
CA LYS A 220 -5.80 -17.77 -8.54
C LYS A 220 -6.00 -16.64 -9.56
N ASP A 221 -5.50 -15.45 -9.25
CA ASP A 221 -5.71 -14.20 -9.98
C ASP A 221 -4.40 -13.44 -10.14
N HIS A 222 -4.44 -12.26 -10.77
CA HIS A 222 -3.26 -11.42 -10.99
C HIS A 222 -3.31 -10.13 -10.15
N CYS A 223 -2.11 -9.66 -9.76
CA CYS A 223 -1.90 -8.31 -9.28
C CYS A 223 -1.27 -7.51 -10.44
N LEU A 224 -1.96 -6.53 -11.00
CA LEU A 224 -1.50 -5.79 -12.16
C LEU A 224 -1.12 -4.35 -11.84
N TYR A 225 -0.12 -3.83 -12.54
CA TYR A 225 0.22 -2.42 -12.54
C TYR A 225 -0.46 -1.71 -13.71
N CYS A 226 -1.15 -0.61 -13.39
CA CYS A 226 -1.79 0.30 -14.34
C CYS A 226 -0.88 1.52 -14.57
N PRO A 227 -0.33 1.73 -15.78
CA PRO A 227 0.55 2.87 -16.07
C PRO A 227 -0.21 4.18 -16.33
N ASP A 228 -1.52 4.13 -16.59
CA ASP A 228 -2.32 5.21 -17.16
C ASP A 228 -2.70 6.32 -16.16
N VAL A 229 -2.40 6.13 -14.89
CA VAL A 229 -2.65 7.12 -13.85
C VAL A 229 -1.59 7.07 -12.76
N SER A 230 -1.36 8.22 -12.12
CA SER A 230 -0.41 8.32 -11.00
C SER A 230 -1.03 9.02 -9.80
N VAL A 231 -0.55 8.67 -8.62
CA VAL A 231 -0.86 9.33 -7.36
C VAL A 231 0.41 9.87 -6.71
N VAL A 232 0.28 10.93 -5.91
CA VAL A 232 1.40 11.46 -5.12
C VAL A 232 1.34 10.87 -3.72
N HIS A 233 2.46 10.34 -3.22
CA HIS A 233 2.62 9.80 -1.88
C HIS A 233 3.68 10.61 -1.14
N ARG A 234 3.25 11.33 -0.12
CA ARG A 234 4.08 12.29 0.66
C ARG A 234 4.92 11.61 1.74
N TRP A 235 5.39 10.48 1.48
CA TRP A 235 6.02 9.53 2.40
C TRP A 235 7.14 10.11 3.28
N GLU A 236 6.89 10.29 4.56
CA GLU A 236 7.84 10.81 5.56
C GLU A 236 8.87 9.80 6.07
N ARG A 237 9.08 8.65 5.49
CA ARG A 237 10.09 7.62 5.87
C ARG A 237 10.45 7.51 7.37
N ALA A 238 9.56 7.97 8.26
CA ALA A 238 9.82 8.06 9.70
C ALA A 238 10.08 6.67 10.33
N SER A 239 9.44 5.64 9.83
CA SER A 239 9.56 4.26 10.32
C SER A 239 10.95 3.64 10.12
N HIS A 240 11.75 4.11 9.16
CA HIS A 240 13.08 3.58 8.88
C HIS A 240 14.14 3.94 9.94
N LYS A 241 13.86 4.92 10.81
CA LYS A 241 14.83 5.46 11.79
C LYS A 241 14.65 4.88 13.20
N SER A 242 13.62 4.07 13.46
CA SER A 242 13.29 3.58 14.79
C SER A 242 13.68 2.11 14.99
N LEU A 243 14.37 1.80 16.11
CA LEU A 243 14.68 0.42 16.52
C LEU A 243 13.40 -0.42 16.73
N LYS A 244 12.35 0.17 17.29
CA LYS A 244 11.03 -0.48 17.46
C LYS A 244 10.49 -0.98 16.12
N TRP A 245 10.47 -0.12 15.09
CA TRP A 245 9.96 -0.50 13.77
C TRP A 245 10.89 -1.47 13.02
N THR A 246 12.20 -1.43 13.31
CA THR A 246 13.12 -2.45 12.79
C THR A 246 12.83 -3.83 13.37
N LEU A 247 12.55 -3.91 14.68
CA LEU A 247 12.18 -5.18 15.32
C LEU A 247 10.84 -5.71 14.76
N VAL A 248 9.83 -4.83 14.62
CA VAL A 248 8.54 -5.21 14.01
C VAL A 248 8.75 -5.76 12.59
N PHE A 249 9.59 -5.11 11.77
CA PHE A 249 9.91 -5.57 10.42
C PHE A 249 10.57 -6.96 10.42
N ILE A 250 11.55 -7.19 11.30
CA ILE A 250 12.22 -8.50 11.42
C ILE A 250 11.23 -9.58 11.85
N LEU A 251 10.41 -9.32 12.87
CA LEU A 251 9.43 -10.29 13.36
C LEU A 251 8.37 -10.62 12.31
N SER A 252 7.89 -9.62 11.58
CA SER A 252 6.95 -9.84 10.47
C SER A 252 7.61 -10.61 9.33
N GLY A 253 8.86 -10.30 9.00
CA GLY A 253 9.63 -11.05 8.00
C GLY A 253 9.81 -12.52 8.37
N LEU A 254 10.16 -12.81 9.65
CA LEU A 254 10.25 -14.19 10.13
C LEU A 254 8.91 -14.93 10.02
N LYS A 255 7.79 -14.29 10.38
CA LYS A 255 6.45 -14.86 10.21
C LYS A 255 6.12 -15.15 8.74
N TYR A 256 6.49 -14.22 7.85
CA TYR A 256 6.26 -14.39 6.41
C TYR A 256 7.06 -15.58 5.86
N PHE A 257 8.36 -15.64 6.13
CA PHE A 257 9.20 -16.73 5.65
C PHE A 257 8.86 -18.09 6.31
N HIS A 258 8.42 -18.08 7.56
CA HIS A 258 7.91 -19.30 8.20
C HIS A 258 6.64 -19.82 7.50
N LYS A 259 5.74 -18.92 7.08
CA LYS A 259 4.48 -19.26 6.37
C LYS A 259 4.73 -19.74 4.94
N TRP A 260 5.66 -19.11 4.23
CA TRP A 260 5.79 -19.25 2.78
C TRP A 260 7.10 -19.94 2.32
N GLY A 261 7.97 -20.30 3.23
CA GLY A 261 9.30 -20.84 2.96
C GLY A 261 10.38 -19.76 2.94
N PHE A 262 11.60 -20.15 3.34
CA PHE A 262 12.78 -19.28 3.38
C PHE A 262 13.39 -19.17 1.99
N LYS A 263 13.34 -17.98 1.38
CA LYS A 263 14.00 -17.64 0.12
C LYS A 263 15.19 -16.74 0.43
N PHE A 264 16.40 -17.22 0.16
CA PHE A 264 17.64 -16.49 0.47
C PHE A 264 18.05 -15.53 -0.65
N PHE A 265 17.83 -15.92 -1.92
CA PHE A 265 18.26 -15.20 -3.13
C PHE A 265 17.13 -15.03 -4.16
#